data_6455a5dd4f9b7ee6c1e5a7151ccf3e90
#
_entry.id   6455a5dd4f9b7ee6c1e5a7151ccf3e90
#
_cell.length_a   1.000
_cell.length_b   1.000
_cell.length_c   1.000
_cell.angle_alpha   90.00
_cell.angle_beta   90.00
_cell.angle_gamma   90.00
#
_symmetry.space_group_name_H-M   'P 1'
#
loop_
_entity.id
_entity.type
_entity.pdbx_description
1 polymer ?
#
loop_
_entity_poly.entity_id
_entity_poly.type
_entity_poly.pdbx_seq_one_letter_code
_entity_poly.pdbx_strand_id
1 'polypeptide(L)'
;GSDVARIERPLGTIGSGKTKSEEFIVVLYGEQGISRELNATLAYQLAGSTATFQKETTFSVMVNSSPVGLTVDGPTQAISNQPFTLTLRNSFSGDKILPNVVTRIEYPNGFVFQSATPAPSAGNNIWNLDNLQKGDERIITIQGKLIGEVQDEKAFRVYTGTPESATSNK
;
A
#
# COMPACT_ATOMS: atom_id res chain seq x y z
N GLY A 1 14.25 -3.14 5.51
CA GLY A 1 14.97 -3.11 4.24
C GLY A 1 13.95 -3.23 3.13
N SER A 2 13.88 -2.24 2.22
CA SER A 2 13.03 -2.30 1.05
C SER A 2 13.56 -3.41 0.14
N ASP A 3 12.74 -4.41 -0.12
CA ASP A 3 12.99 -5.40 -1.17
C ASP A 3 12.93 -4.66 -2.51
N VAL A 4 14.11 -4.29 -3.02
CA VAL A 4 14.24 -3.73 -4.37
C VAL A 4 14.15 -4.93 -5.32
N ALA A 5 13.02 -5.10 -5.97
CA ALA A 5 12.87 -6.12 -7.00
C ALA A 5 13.88 -5.83 -8.13
N ARG A 6 14.86 -6.69 -8.29
CA ARG A 6 15.85 -6.63 -9.37
C ARG A 6 15.48 -7.61 -10.47
N ILE A 7 15.32 -7.10 -11.68
CA ILE A 7 15.05 -7.92 -12.88
C ILE A 7 16.24 -7.78 -13.82
N GLU A 8 16.85 -8.88 -14.19
CA GLU A 8 17.96 -8.92 -15.17
C GLU A 8 17.53 -9.65 -16.43
N ARG A 9 17.88 -9.10 -17.58
CA ARG A 9 17.63 -9.70 -18.89
C ARG A 9 18.89 -9.65 -19.75
N PRO A 10 19.39 -10.79 -20.24
CA PRO A 10 20.53 -10.81 -21.16
C PRO A 10 20.10 -10.31 -22.54
N LEU A 11 20.74 -9.27 -23.03
CA LEU A 11 20.49 -8.72 -24.36
C LEU A 11 21.21 -9.50 -25.48
N GLY A 12 22.21 -10.30 -25.14
CA GLY A 12 23.05 -10.97 -26.11
C GLY A 12 23.90 -9.98 -26.93
N THR A 13 24.43 -10.42 -28.04
CA THR A 13 25.28 -9.61 -28.91
C THR A 13 24.45 -8.68 -29.79
N ILE A 14 24.82 -7.39 -29.84
CA ILE A 14 24.22 -6.40 -30.71
C ILE A 14 25.28 -6.00 -31.76
N GLY A 15 24.98 -6.27 -33.03
CA GLY A 15 25.88 -5.94 -34.14
C GLY A 15 25.96 -4.42 -34.37
N SER A 16 27.02 -3.99 -35.09
CA SER A 16 27.21 -2.56 -35.42
C SER A 16 25.99 -2.00 -36.18
N GLY A 17 25.52 -0.84 -35.77
CA GLY A 17 24.35 -0.17 -36.34
C GLY A 17 23.00 -0.85 -36.03
N LYS A 18 22.96 -1.87 -35.20
CA LYS A 18 21.73 -2.54 -34.80
C LYS A 18 21.26 -2.06 -33.42
N THR A 19 19.95 -2.10 -33.24
CA THR A 19 19.28 -1.74 -31.96
C THR A 19 18.52 -2.94 -31.45
N LYS A 20 18.52 -3.13 -30.15
CA LYS A 20 17.68 -4.09 -29.44
C LYS A 20 16.89 -3.36 -28.37
N SER A 21 15.60 -3.68 -28.26
CA SER A 21 14.71 -3.11 -27.24
C SER A 21 14.14 -4.25 -26.39
N GLU A 22 14.04 -4.00 -25.10
CA GLU A 22 13.39 -4.89 -24.16
C GLU A 22 12.34 -4.10 -23.38
N GLU A 23 11.22 -4.73 -23.12
CA GLU A 23 10.12 -4.16 -22.37
C GLU A 23 10.00 -4.80 -20.99
N PHE A 24 9.90 -3.97 -19.96
CA PHE A 24 9.69 -4.39 -18.59
C PHE A 24 8.36 -3.84 -18.09
N ILE A 25 7.48 -4.73 -17.63
CA ILE A 25 6.24 -4.34 -16.98
C ILE A 25 6.50 -4.29 -15.48
N VAL A 26 6.39 -3.11 -14.90
CA VAL A 26 6.59 -2.87 -13.48
C VAL A 26 5.28 -2.40 -12.87
N VAL A 27 4.90 -3.00 -11.74
CA VAL A 27 3.75 -2.55 -10.94
C VAL A 27 4.29 -1.84 -9.71
N LEU A 28 3.96 -0.55 -9.60
CA LEU A 28 4.38 0.28 -8.49
C LEU A 28 3.23 0.42 -7.49
N TYR A 29 3.51 0.15 -6.24
CA TYR A 29 2.60 0.40 -5.13
C TYR A 29 3.15 1.54 -4.27
N GLY A 30 2.27 2.37 -3.76
CA GLY A 30 2.66 3.47 -2.88
C GLY A 30 1.49 4.41 -2.57
N GLU A 31 1.72 5.31 -1.64
CA GLU A 31 0.78 6.38 -1.32
C GLU A 31 0.70 7.39 -2.47
N GLN A 32 -0.45 8.02 -2.62
CA GLN A 32 -0.66 9.07 -3.61
C GLN A 32 0.32 10.23 -3.39
N GLY A 33 0.92 10.71 -4.47
CA GLY A 33 1.87 11.81 -4.45
C GLY A 33 3.31 11.39 -4.15
N ILE A 34 3.58 10.13 -3.85
CA ILE A 34 4.94 9.62 -3.65
C ILE A 34 5.61 9.34 -4.99
N SER A 35 6.81 9.88 -5.17
CA SER A 35 7.67 9.58 -6.31
C SER A 35 8.52 8.34 -6.03
N ARG A 36 8.56 7.40 -6.98
CA ARG A 36 9.41 6.21 -6.95
C ARG A 36 10.44 6.28 -8.06
N GLU A 37 11.68 5.98 -7.73
CA GLU A 37 12.78 5.94 -8.69
C GLU A 37 13.02 4.51 -9.17
N LEU A 38 13.08 4.36 -10.49
CA LEU A 38 13.46 3.13 -11.18
C LEU A 38 14.85 3.34 -11.77
N ASN A 39 15.80 2.53 -11.35
CA ASN A 39 17.18 2.58 -11.85
C ASN A 39 17.38 1.46 -12.87
N ALA A 40 17.80 1.83 -14.07
CA ALA A 40 18.17 0.89 -15.11
C ALA A 40 19.68 0.95 -15.35
N THR A 41 20.34 -0.20 -15.25
CA THR A 41 21.78 -0.34 -15.49
C THR A 41 21.99 -1.26 -16.70
N LEU A 42 22.70 -0.76 -17.71
CA LEU A 42 23.17 -1.53 -18.83
C LEU A 42 24.63 -1.89 -18.63
N ALA A 43 24.93 -3.18 -18.49
CA ALA A 43 26.30 -3.70 -18.49
C ALA A 43 26.61 -4.30 -19.86
N TYR A 44 27.74 -3.93 -20.46
CA TYR A 44 28.13 -4.40 -21.78
C TYR A 44 29.67 -4.50 -21.93
N GLN A 45 30.09 -5.30 -22.90
CA GLN A 45 31.48 -5.43 -23.31
C GLN A 45 31.61 -5.10 -24.81
N LEU A 46 32.68 -4.45 -25.16
CA LEU A 46 33.00 -4.19 -26.57
C LEU A 46 33.68 -5.42 -27.20
N ALA A 47 33.43 -5.64 -28.47
CA ALA A 47 34.09 -6.72 -29.21
C ALA A 47 35.62 -6.59 -29.10
N GLY A 48 36.28 -7.68 -28.70
CA GLY A 48 37.73 -7.72 -28.49
C GLY A 48 38.22 -7.16 -27.13
N SER A 49 37.31 -6.78 -26.24
CA SER A 49 37.65 -6.30 -24.88
C SER A 49 37.09 -7.25 -23.84
N THR A 50 37.83 -7.46 -22.75
CA THR A 50 37.38 -8.17 -21.55
C THR A 50 36.81 -7.19 -20.48
N ALA A 51 36.93 -5.88 -20.72
CA ALA A 51 36.43 -4.87 -19.82
C ALA A 51 34.90 -4.77 -19.90
N THR A 52 34.23 -4.74 -18.72
CA THR A 52 32.81 -4.50 -18.62
C THR A 52 32.56 -3.02 -18.36
N PHE A 53 31.74 -2.43 -19.21
CA PHE A 53 31.27 -1.05 -19.08
C PHE A 53 29.85 -1.04 -18.54
N GLN A 54 29.51 -0.01 -17.78
CA GLN A 54 28.17 0.18 -17.26
C GLN A 54 27.66 1.57 -17.63
N LYS A 55 26.37 1.63 -17.94
CA LYS A 55 25.65 2.87 -18.15
C LYS A 55 24.35 2.79 -17.33
N GLU A 56 24.13 3.82 -16.52
CA GLU A 56 22.97 3.91 -15.65
C GLU A 56 22.05 5.05 -16.09
N THR A 57 20.76 4.84 -15.86
CA THR A 57 19.76 5.90 -16.00
C THR A 57 18.70 5.70 -14.93
N THR A 58 18.21 6.81 -14.39
CA THR A 58 17.14 6.84 -13.40
C THR A 58 15.88 7.40 -14.03
N PHE A 59 14.77 6.76 -13.78
CA PHE A 59 13.45 7.20 -14.20
C PHE A 59 12.55 7.37 -12.98
N SER A 60 11.98 8.55 -12.80
CA SER A 60 11.11 8.86 -11.66
C SER A 60 9.65 8.77 -12.08
N VAL A 61 8.87 8.01 -11.32
CA VAL A 61 7.42 7.83 -11.53
C VAL A 61 6.68 8.28 -10.28
N MET A 62 5.75 9.20 -10.44
CA MET A 62 4.86 9.62 -9.36
C MET A 62 3.62 8.72 -9.33
N VAL A 63 3.28 8.21 -8.14
CA VAL A 63 2.03 7.47 -7.91
C VAL A 63 0.91 8.49 -7.74
N ASN A 64 0.10 8.67 -8.78
CA ASN A 64 -0.98 9.68 -8.78
C ASN A 64 -2.27 9.22 -8.11
N SER A 65 -2.48 7.92 -7.99
CA SER A 65 -3.66 7.35 -7.32
C SER A 65 -3.37 5.99 -6.74
N SER A 66 -3.99 5.69 -5.60
CA SER A 66 -4.04 4.34 -5.07
C SER A 66 -5.26 3.63 -5.63
N PRO A 67 -5.16 2.39 -6.11
CA PRO A 67 -6.33 1.61 -6.51
C PRO A 67 -7.17 1.16 -5.30
N VAL A 68 -6.64 1.30 -4.08
CA VAL A 68 -7.36 1.02 -2.83
C VAL A 68 -7.95 2.31 -2.31
N GLY A 69 -9.28 2.36 -2.23
CA GLY A 69 -10.04 3.42 -1.58
C GLY A 69 -10.38 3.02 -0.14
N LEU A 70 -10.30 3.97 0.78
CA LEU A 70 -10.73 3.81 2.16
C LEU A 70 -11.59 5.00 2.56
N THR A 71 -12.80 4.71 3.04
CA THR A 71 -13.69 5.70 3.64
C THR A 71 -14.02 5.27 5.06
N VAL A 72 -14.05 6.25 5.97
CA VAL A 72 -14.40 6.04 7.37
C VAL A 72 -15.61 6.87 7.69
N ASP A 73 -16.70 6.22 8.09
CA ASP A 73 -17.94 6.83 8.52
C ASP A 73 -18.11 6.63 10.03
N GLY A 74 -18.44 7.70 10.74
CA GLY A 74 -18.68 7.65 12.18
C GLY A 74 -19.14 8.99 12.71
N PRO A 75 -19.52 9.07 13.99
CA PRO A 75 -19.95 10.33 14.59
C PRO A 75 -18.77 11.30 14.71
N THR A 76 -18.98 12.55 14.38
CA THR A 76 -18.02 13.64 14.60
C THR A 76 -17.94 14.11 16.04
N GLN A 77 -18.93 13.73 16.86
CA GLN A 77 -18.99 13.99 18.29
C GLN A 77 -19.50 12.74 19.00
N ALA A 78 -18.88 12.40 20.11
CA ALA A 78 -19.28 11.25 20.92
C ALA A 78 -19.50 11.68 22.37
N ILE A 79 -20.50 11.05 23.01
CA ILE A 79 -20.74 11.23 24.44
C ILE A 79 -19.86 10.23 25.20
N SER A 80 -19.14 10.71 26.21
CA SER A 80 -18.26 9.86 27.02
C SER A 80 -18.99 8.64 27.57
N ASN A 81 -18.37 7.48 27.43
CA ASN A 81 -18.88 6.18 27.88
C ASN A 81 -20.16 5.67 27.15
N GLN A 82 -20.63 6.34 26.10
CA GLN A 82 -21.73 5.86 25.28
C GLN A 82 -21.21 5.08 24.05
N PRO A 83 -21.84 3.96 23.68
CA PRO A 83 -21.49 3.20 22.50
C PRO A 83 -21.74 4.02 21.21
N PHE A 84 -20.84 3.88 20.26
CA PHE A 84 -21.01 4.36 18.88
C PHE A 84 -20.44 3.37 17.88
N THR A 85 -20.71 3.61 16.62
CA THR A 85 -20.30 2.75 15.52
C THR A 85 -19.39 3.49 14.56
N LEU A 86 -18.30 2.86 14.15
CA LEU A 86 -17.46 3.27 13.03
C LEU A 86 -17.66 2.28 11.90
N THR A 87 -17.80 2.76 10.68
CA THR A 87 -17.87 1.94 9.47
C THR A 87 -16.71 2.27 8.56
N LEU A 88 -15.89 1.26 8.27
CA LEU A 88 -14.78 1.35 7.32
C LEU A 88 -15.21 0.71 6.02
N ARG A 89 -15.13 1.43 4.91
CA ARG A 89 -15.40 0.91 3.57
C ARG A 89 -14.10 0.88 2.79
N ASN A 90 -13.69 -0.31 2.41
CA ASN A 90 -12.52 -0.54 1.58
C ASN A 90 -13.00 -0.90 0.18
N SER A 91 -12.58 -0.15 -0.83
CA SER A 91 -12.92 -0.40 -2.23
C SER A 91 -11.65 -0.62 -3.06
N PHE A 92 -11.78 -1.34 -4.16
CA PHE A 92 -10.67 -1.59 -5.06
C PHE A 92 -11.05 -1.33 -6.51
N SER A 93 -10.25 -0.50 -7.20
CA SER A 93 -10.48 -0.10 -8.59
C SER A 93 -9.38 -0.55 -9.56
N GLY A 94 -8.35 -1.25 -9.07
CA GLY A 94 -7.23 -1.69 -9.89
C GLY A 94 -7.61 -2.80 -10.88
N ASP A 95 -6.93 -2.86 -12.03
CA ASP A 95 -7.20 -3.87 -13.06
C ASP A 95 -6.58 -5.24 -12.76
N LYS A 96 -5.64 -5.31 -11.84
CA LYS A 96 -4.99 -6.56 -11.41
C LYS A 96 -5.36 -6.86 -9.96
N ILE A 97 -5.52 -8.14 -9.64
CA ILE A 97 -5.77 -8.61 -8.27
C ILE A 97 -4.65 -8.10 -7.35
N LEU A 98 -5.04 -7.48 -6.25
CA LEU A 98 -4.14 -7.07 -5.18
C LEU A 98 -4.20 -8.13 -4.06
N PRO A 99 -3.14 -8.92 -3.86
CA PRO A 99 -3.15 -9.99 -2.87
C PRO A 99 -2.87 -9.46 -1.46
N ASN A 100 -3.33 -10.23 -0.46
CA ASN A 100 -3.00 -10.05 0.96
C ASN A 100 -3.27 -8.63 1.49
N VAL A 101 -4.42 -8.05 1.17
CA VAL A 101 -4.79 -6.72 1.66
C VAL A 101 -5.20 -6.80 3.13
N VAL A 102 -4.70 -5.85 3.92
CA VAL A 102 -4.97 -5.76 5.37
C VAL A 102 -5.47 -4.36 5.69
N THR A 103 -6.50 -4.27 6.52
CA THR A 103 -6.91 -3.02 7.17
C THR A 103 -6.49 -3.05 8.64
N ARG A 104 -5.83 -1.98 9.08
CA ARG A 104 -5.43 -1.78 10.47
C ARG A 104 -5.97 -0.44 10.97
N ILE A 105 -6.49 -0.42 12.19
CA ILE A 105 -6.90 0.79 12.87
C ILE A 105 -6.06 1.02 14.12
N GLU A 106 -5.66 2.25 14.35
CA GLU A 106 -5.04 2.71 15.59
C GLU A 106 -6.09 3.47 16.39
N TYR A 107 -6.45 2.91 17.53
CA TYR A 107 -7.42 3.51 18.42
C TYR A 107 -6.79 4.59 19.29
N PRO A 108 -7.49 5.72 19.51
CA PRO A 108 -7.02 6.72 20.45
C PRO A 108 -7.10 6.22 21.90
N ASN A 109 -6.34 6.86 22.78
CA ASN A 109 -6.45 6.61 24.21
C ASN A 109 -7.88 6.87 24.71
N GLY A 110 -8.39 5.96 25.54
CA GLY A 110 -9.74 5.98 26.06
C GLY A 110 -10.77 5.30 25.19
N PHE A 111 -10.39 4.79 23.98
CA PHE A 111 -11.30 3.93 23.21
C PHE A 111 -11.37 2.53 23.80
N VAL A 112 -12.58 2.06 24.01
CA VAL A 112 -12.89 0.71 24.47
C VAL A 112 -13.60 -0.03 23.35
N PHE A 113 -12.89 -0.97 22.72
CA PHE A 113 -13.46 -1.85 21.71
C PHE A 113 -14.51 -2.77 22.33
N GLN A 114 -15.64 -2.96 21.67
CA GLN A 114 -16.71 -3.88 22.09
C GLN A 114 -16.87 -5.04 21.13
N SER A 115 -17.09 -4.77 19.86
CA SER A 115 -17.25 -5.79 18.81
C SER A 115 -16.93 -5.23 17.45
N ALA A 116 -16.76 -6.12 16.46
CA ALA A 116 -16.73 -5.75 15.05
C ALA A 116 -17.33 -6.84 14.16
N THR A 117 -17.84 -6.43 13.02
CA THR A 117 -18.34 -7.29 11.95
C THR A 117 -17.69 -6.89 10.63
N PRO A 118 -16.92 -7.79 9.97
CA PRO A 118 -16.48 -9.10 10.48
C PRO A 118 -15.58 -8.98 11.70
N ALA A 119 -15.40 -10.10 12.41
CA ALA A 119 -14.48 -10.14 13.54
C ALA A 119 -13.04 -9.85 13.09
N PRO A 120 -12.21 -9.19 13.93
CA PRO A 120 -10.81 -8.96 13.59
C PRO A 120 -10.05 -10.27 13.38
N SER A 121 -9.11 -10.26 12.46
CA SER A 121 -8.23 -11.40 12.16
C SER A 121 -7.10 -11.52 13.20
N ALA A 122 -6.68 -10.40 13.79
CA ALA A 122 -5.68 -10.37 14.85
C ALA A 122 -5.93 -9.19 15.80
N GLY A 123 -5.73 -9.43 17.09
CA GLY A 123 -6.03 -8.44 18.13
C GLY A 123 -7.48 -7.99 18.09
N ASN A 124 -7.69 -6.68 18.21
CA ASN A 124 -9.01 -6.04 18.05
C ASN A 124 -9.00 -4.97 16.96
N ASN A 125 -7.94 -4.91 16.13
CA ASN A 125 -7.64 -3.77 15.28
C ASN A 125 -7.06 -4.13 13.91
N ILE A 126 -6.98 -5.41 13.53
CA ILE A 126 -6.44 -5.87 12.25
C ILE A 126 -7.45 -6.79 11.56
N TRP A 127 -7.74 -6.51 10.29
CA TRP A 127 -8.59 -7.31 9.41
C TRP A 127 -7.84 -7.71 8.16
N ASN A 128 -7.79 -9.01 7.88
CA ASN A 128 -7.33 -9.51 6.58
C ASN A 128 -8.51 -9.44 5.60
N LEU A 129 -8.33 -8.69 4.52
CA LEU A 129 -9.33 -8.55 3.45
C LEU A 129 -9.09 -9.53 2.30
N ASP A 130 -8.06 -10.38 2.44
CA ASP A 130 -7.61 -11.33 1.42
C ASP A 130 -7.22 -10.63 0.10
N ASN A 131 -7.55 -11.23 -1.01
CA ASN A 131 -7.27 -10.68 -2.32
C ASN A 131 -8.43 -9.78 -2.76
N LEU A 132 -8.12 -8.58 -3.22
CA LEU A 132 -9.09 -7.67 -3.80
C LEU A 132 -8.98 -7.67 -5.32
N GLN A 133 -10.12 -7.71 -5.99
CA GLN A 133 -10.24 -7.58 -7.43
C GLN A 133 -11.10 -6.36 -7.79
N LYS A 134 -11.03 -5.93 -9.03
CA LYS A 134 -11.74 -4.73 -9.51
C LYS A 134 -13.23 -4.77 -9.16
N GLY A 135 -13.68 -3.71 -8.49
CA GLY A 135 -15.07 -3.56 -8.05
C GLY A 135 -15.37 -4.18 -6.68
N ASP A 136 -14.40 -4.84 -6.05
CA ASP A 136 -14.59 -5.35 -4.69
C ASP A 136 -14.78 -4.23 -3.68
N GLU A 137 -15.70 -4.46 -2.75
CA GLU A 137 -15.92 -3.65 -1.56
C GLU A 137 -15.90 -4.55 -0.32
N ARG A 138 -15.19 -4.12 0.71
CA ARG A 138 -15.17 -4.78 2.02
C ARG A 138 -15.54 -3.77 3.09
N ILE A 139 -16.57 -4.10 3.86
CA ILE A 139 -17.10 -3.24 4.91
C ILE A 139 -16.75 -3.86 6.26
N ILE A 140 -16.20 -3.04 7.15
CA ILE A 140 -15.92 -3.40 8.54
C ILE A 140 -16.71 -2.44 9.42
N THR A 141 -17.57 -2.97 10.27
CA THR A 141 -18.33 -2.19 11.24
C THR A 141 -17.78 -2.46 12.63
N ILE A 142 -17.36 -1.41 13.34
CA ILE A 142 -16.73 -1.51 14.66
C ILE A 142 -17.64 -0.81 15.65
N GLN A 143 -17.93 -1.48 16.76
CA GLN A 143 -18.64 -0.90 17.90
C GLN A 143 -17.67 -0.70 19.05
N GLY A 144 -17.77 0.45 19.67
CA GLY A 144 -16.96 0.79 20.83
C GLY A 144 -17.49 2.04 21.52
N LYS A 145 -16.79 2.46 22.56
CA LYS A 145 -17.08 3.68 23.31
C LYS A 145 -15.79 4.43 23.61
N LEU A 146 -15.90 5.75 23.74
CA LEU A 146 -14.81 6.61 24.15
C LEU A 146 -15.00 7.04 25.61
N ILE A 147 -13.91 7.05 26.34
CA ILE A 147 -13.80 7.65 27.67
C ILE A 147 -12.87 8.83 27.53
N GLY A 148 -13.35 10.01 27.88
CA GLY A 148 -12.61 11.27 27.75
C GLY A 148 -13.34 12.41 28.40
N GLU A 149 -12.67 13.56 28.46
CA GLU A 149 -13.22 14.80 29.00
C GLU A 149 -13.94 15.60 27.91
N VAL A 150 -14.67 16.61 28.31
CA VAL A 150 -15.37 17.53 27.40
C VAL A 150 -14.32 18.28 26.56
N GLN A 151 -14.53 18.35 25.24
CA GLN A 151 -13.63 18.97 24.25
C GLN A 151 -12.32 18.19 23.98
N ASP A 152 -12.21 16.96 24.45
CA ASP A 152 -11.09 16.09 24.09
C ASP A 152 -11.17 15.68 22.61
N GLU A 153 -10.13 15.96 21.83
CA GLU A 153 -10.04 15.50 20.45
C GLU A 153 -9.40 14.10 20.40
N LYS A 154 -10.10 13.16 19.77
CA LYS A 154 -9.65 11.77 19.64
C LYS A 154 -9.54 11.39 18.16
N ALA A 155 -8.34 11.08 17.72
CA ALA A 155 -8.07 10.71 16.35
C ALA A 155 -7.96 9.19 16.18
N PHE A 156 -8.78 8.62 15.31
CA PHE A 156 -8.64 7.28 14.79
C PHE A 156 -7.77 7.32 13.53
N ARG A 157 -6.74 6.48 13.46
CA ARG A 157 -5.93 6.34 12.25
C ARG A 157 -6.20 4.99 11.61
N VAL A 158 -6.58 5.00 10.36
CA VAL A 158 -6.92 3.78 9.62
C VAL A 158 -6.01 3.65 8.42
N TYR A 159 -5.46 2.46 8.24
CA TYR A 159 -4.55 2.12 7.15
C TYR A 159 -5.10 0.90 6.42
N THR A 160 -5.07 0.94 5.09
CA THR A 160 -5.42 -0.20 4.24
C THR A 160 -4.37 -0.35 3.16
N GLY A 161 -3.88 -1.57 2.99
CA GLY A 161 -2.87 -1.88 1.97
C GLY A 161 -2.29 -3.27 2.15
N THR A 162 -1.20 -3.55 1.45
CA THR A 162 -0.43 -4.78 1.69
C THR A 162 0.35 -4.68 3.01
N PRO A 163 0.72 -5.80 3.65
CA PRO A 163 1.42 -5.78 4.94
C PRO A 163 2.69 -4.92 4.93
N GLU A 164 3.41 -4.85 3.83
CA GLU A 164 4.60 -4.02 3.68
C GLU A 164 4.28 -2.52 3.68
N SER A 165 3.19 -2.11 3.05
CA SER A 165 2.75 -0.72 3.05
C SER A 165 2.12 -0.30 4.38
N ALA A 166 1.49 -1.23 5.10
CA ALA A 166 0.85 -0.97 6.39
C ALA A 166 1.85 -0.84 7.56
N THR A 167 3.10 -1.28 7.39
CA THR A 167 4.18 -1.18 8.40
C THR A 167 5.15 -0.02 8.14
N SER A 168 5.08 0.64 7.01
CA SER A 168 6.09 1.61 6.55
C SER A 168 5.95 3.03 7.14
N ASN A 169 4.98 3.28 8.02
CA ASN A 169 4.84 4.57 8.71
C ASN A 169 5.39 4.48 10.15
N LYS A 170 6.71 4.48 10.28
CA LYS A 170 7.43 4.88 11.49
C LYS A 170 8.38 6.01 11.17
#